data_539f78ab5bbeff06f92f24959c0259aa
#
_entry.id   539f78ab5bbeff06f92f24959c0259aa
#
_cell.length_a   1.000
_cell.length_b   1.000
_cell.length_c   1.000
_cell.angle_alpha   90.00
_cell.angle_beta   90.00
_cell.angle_gamma   90.00
#
_symmetry.space_group_name_H-M   'P 1'
#
loop_
_entity.id
_entity.type
_entity.pdbx_description
1 polymer ?
#
loop_
_entity_poly.entity_id
_entity_poly.type
_entity_poly.pdbx_seq_one_letter_code
_entity_poly.pdbx_strand_id
1 'polypeptide(L)'
;MTRKKRVGVMGSFVWDVIHGRDPRDAPVEEWGGITYALSALDAALSPEWQFVPVLKVGTDLADSARNFVAHLDHVAPGTAPIEVPYPNNRVVLYYQSDERRCEILSGGVPKWHWLGLKPLLADL
;
A
#
# COMPACT_ATOMS: atom_id res chain seq x y z
N MET A 1 14.29 29.36 1.34
CA MET A 1 13.24 28.33 1.47
C MET A 1 13.77 27.14 2.29
N THR A 2 13.06 26.78 3.32
CA THR A 2 13.44 25.62 4.14
C THR A 2 13.01 24.33 3.43
N ARG A 3 13.95 23.40 3.25
CA ARG A 3 13.62 22.09 2.71
C ARG A 3 12.70 21.35 3.69
N LYS A 4 11.64 20.73 3.17
CA LYS A 4 10.78 19.91 4.01
C LYS A 4 11.50 18.64 4.48
N LYS A 5 11.19 18.23 5.70
CA LYS A 5 11.69 16.98 6.27
C LYS A 5 11.00 15.81 5.57
N ARG A 6 11.71 14.72 5.42
CA ARG A 6 11.18 13.53 4.72
C ARG A 6 11.23 12.29 5.59
N VAL A 7 10.17 11.50 5.52
CA VAL A 7 10.09 10.18 6.13
C VAL A 7 9.75 9.16 5.06
N GLY A 8 10.47 8.04 5.04
CA GLY A 8 10.17 6.95 4.12
C GLY A 8 9.14 6.00 4.71
N VAL A 9 8.19 5.56 3.89
CA VAL A 9 7.24 4.52 4.24
C VAL A 9 7.49 3.34 3.33
N MET A 10 7.96 2.23 3.88
CA MET A 10 8.35 1.04 3.13
C MET A 10 7.30 -0.06 3.27
N GLY A 11 7.03 -0.74 2.18
CA GLY A 11 6.14 -1.89 2.19
C GLY A 11 5.71 -2.31 0.79
N SER A 12 4.57 -2.99 0.73
CA SER A 12 3.93 -3.38 -0.52
C SER A 12 2.44 -3.13 -0.42
N PHE A 13 1.83 -2.69 -1.52
CA PHE A 13 0.37 -2.57 -1.58
C PHE A 13 -0.27 -3.95 -1.52
N VAL A 14 -1.34 -4.06 -0.75
CA VAL A 14 -2.13 -5.28 -0.63
C VAL A 14 -3.59 -4.97 -0.96
N TRP A 15 -4.19 -5.79 -1.80
CA TRP A 15 -5.60 -5.68 -2.17
C TRP A 15 -6.41 -6.70 -1.38
N ASP A 16 -7.39 -6.24 -0.64
CA ASP A 16 -8.27 -7.07 0.17
C ASP A 16 -9.54 -7.41 -0.61
N VAL A 17 -9.89 -8.70 -0.62
CA VAL A 17 -11.16 -9.21 -1.13
C VAL A 17 -11.88 -9.85 0.05
N ILE A 18 -12.94 -9.22 0.52
CA ILE A 18 -13.59 -9.57 1.78
C ILE A 18 -14.97 -10.18 1.49
N HIS A 19 -15.08 -11.48 1.78
CA HIS A 19 -16.36 -12.20 1.71
C HIS A 19 -17.01 -12.17 3.08
N GLY A 20 -18.24 -11.65 3.14
CA GLY A 20 -19.06 -11.69 4.33
C GLY A 20 -19.62 -13.09 4.62
N ARG A 21 -20.39 -13.19 5.69
CA ARG A 21 -21.01 -14.47 6.12
C ARG A 21 -22.09 -14.96 5.19
N ASP A 22 -22.78 -14.05 4.49
CA ASP A 22 -23.81 -14.41 3.53
C ASP A 22 -23.18 -14.66 2.16
N PRO A 23 -23.18 -15.91 1.65
CA PRO A 23 -22.58 -16.22 0.35
C PRO A 23 -23.29 -15.60 -0.84
N ARG A 24 -24.49 -15.03 -0.65
CA ARG A 24 -25.22 -14.32 -1.71
C ARG A 24 -24.72 -12.91 -1.93
N ASP A 25 -24.02 -12.33 -0.95
CA ASP A 25 -23.48 -10.99 -1.06
C ASP A 25 -22.19 -11.01 -1.88
N ALA A 26 -22.02 -9.99 -2.74
CA ALA A 26 -20.78 -9.78 -3.43
C ALA A 26 -19.64 -9.43 -2.43
N PRO A 27 -18.40 -9.85 -2.69
CA PRO A 27 -17.30 -9.46 -1.84
C PRO A 27 -17.04 -7.95 -1.91
N VAL A 28 -16.56 -7.38 -0.82
CA VAL A 28 -16.04 -6.02 -0.77
C VAL A 28 -14.57 -6.05 -1.15
N GLU A 29 -14.17 -5.23 -2.10
CA GLU A 29 -12.77 -5.14 -2.53
C GLU A 29 -12.24 -3.75 -2.24
N GLU A 30 -11.08 -3.68 -1.59
CA GLU A 30 -10.46 -2.40 -1.22
C GLU A 30 -8.97 -2.56 -0.97
N TRP A 31 -8.26 -1.44 -0.96
CA TRP A 31 -6.91 -1.41 -0.46
C TRP A 31 -6.88 -1.74 1.03
N GLY A 32 -5.92 -2.59 1.42
CA GLY A 32 -5.69 -2.96 2.82
C GLY A 32 -4.28 -2.63 3.29
N GLY A 33 -3.94 -3.10 4.47
CA GLY A 33 -2.57 -3.05 4.97
C GLY A 33 -1.98 -1.64 5.01
N ILE A 34 -0.91 -1.45 4.24
CA ILE A 34 -0.10 -0.23 4.24
C ILE A 34 -0.89 1.05 3.90
N THR A 35 -1.99 0.95 3.15
CA THR A 35 -2.77 2.13 2.78
C THR A 35 -3.44 2.79 3.98
N TYR A 36 -3.79 2.03 5.01
CA TYR A 36 -4.28 2.59 6.27
C TYR A 36 -3.20 3.42 6.96
N ALA A 37 -1.97 2.90 6.98
CA ALA A 37 -0.84 3.63 7.56
C ALA A 37 -0.53 4.91 6.77
N LEU A 38 -0.57 4.86 5.44
CA LEU A 38 -0.35 6.03 4.60
C LEU A 38 -1.42 7.10 4.85
N SER A 39 -2.68 6.71 4.91
CA SER A 39 -3.77 7.65 5.15
C SER A 39 -3.67 8.30 6.54
N ALA A 40 -3.34 7.52 7.55
CA ALA A 40 -3.16 8.02 8.91
C ALA A 40 -1.96 8.97 9.02
N LEU A 41 -0.84 8.62 8.39
CA LEU A 41 0.35 9.46 8.35
C LEU A 41 0.06 10.77 7.62
N ASP A 42 -0.61 10.70 6.47
CA ASP A 42 -0.97 11.88 5.69
C ASP A 42 -1.84 12.85 6.48
N ALA A 43 -2.78 12.33 7.26
CA ALA A 43 -3.64 13.15 8.12
C ALA A 43 -2.90 13.75 9.32
N ALA A 44 -1.85 13.10 9.80
CA ALA A 44 -1.13 13.48 11.02
C ALA A 44 0.08 14.38 10.80
N LEU A 45 0.68 14.36 9.60
CA LEU A 45 1.88 15.14 9.32
C LEU A 45 1.60 16.63 9.29
N SER A 46 2.51 17.40 9.90
CA SER A 46 2.49 18.84 9.76
C SER A 46 3.03 19.27 8.38
N PRO A 47 2.74 20.53 7.93
CA PRO A 47 3.12 20.97 6.58
C PRO A 47 4.63 20.96 6.28
N GLU A 48 5.49 20.91 7.29
CA GLU A 48 6.94 20.86 7.13
C GLU A 48 7.47 19.47 6.81
N TRP A 49 6.61 18.45 6.84
CA TRP A 49 6.98 17.07 6.56
C TRP A 49 6.39 16.59 5.23
N GLN A 50 7.14 15.71 4.59
CA GLN A 50 6.69 14.94 3.43
C GLN A 50 7.03 13.47 3.68
N PHE A 51 6.29 12.57 3.05
CA PHE A 51 6.70 11.18 3.04
C PHE A 51 7.05 10.69 1.64
N VAL A 52 7.98 9.75 1.59
CA VAL A 52 8.42 9.09 0.37
C VAL A 52 7.86 7.67 0.38
N PRO A 53 6.95 7.33 -0.55
CA PRO A 53 6.38 6.00 -0.62
C PRO A 53 7.37 5.02 -1.26
N VAL A 54 8.08 4.27 -0.44
CA VAL A 54 8.97 3.19 -0.88
C VAL A 54 8.16 1.90 -0.91
N LEU A 55 7.20 1.85 -1.84
CA LEU A 55 6.14 0.84 -1.86
C LEU A 55 6.09 0.15 -3.22
N LYS A 56 6.11 -1.18 -3.20
CA LYS A 56 5.94 -1.98 -4.40
C LYS A 56 4.46 -2.23 -4.69
N VAL A 57 4.12 -2.24 -5.96
CA VAL A 57 2.80 -2.60 -6.45
C VAL A 57 2.94 -3.49 -7.68
N GLY A 58 2.05 -4.48 -7.80
CA GLY A 58 1.99 -5.33 -8.98
C GLY A 58 1.46 -4.58 -10.19
N THR A 59 1.80 -5.08 -11.37
CA THR A 59 1.48 -4.42 -12.64
C THR A 59 -0.02 -4.25 -12.87
N ASP A 60 -0.82 -5.19 -12.38
CA ASP A 60 -2.28 -5.20 -12.54
C ASP A 60 -3.01 -4.14 -11.70
N LEU A 61 -2.40 -3.64 -10.62
CA LEU A 61 -2.97 -2.62 -9.75
C LEU A 61 -2.13 -1.33 -9.69
N ALA A 62 -1.14 -1.19 -10.57
CA ALA A 62 -0.23 -0.05 -10.53
C ALA A 62 -0.94 1.30 -10.74
N ASP A 63 -1.88 1.37 -11.67
CA ASP A 63 -2.64 2.61 -11.90
C ASP A 63 -3.52 2.97 -10.70
N SER A 64 -4.15 1.97 -10.09
CA SER A 64 -4.96 2.19 -8.88
C SER A 64 -4.11 2.68 -7.70
N ALA A 65 -2.90 2.15 -7.54
CA ALA A 65 -1.97 2.61 -6.52
C ALA A 65 -1.49 4.04 -6.76
N ARG A 66 -1.16 4.39 -7.99
CA ARG A 66 -0.80 5.76 -8.36
C ARG A 66 -1.94 6.73 -8.08
N ASN A 67 -3.16 6.32 -8.40
CA ASN A 67 -4.35 7.13 -8.13
C ASN A 67 -4.56 7.33 -6.62
N PHE A 68 -4.39 6.30 -5.82
CA PHE A 68 -4.46 6.40 -4.36
C PHE A 68 -3.44 7.42 -3.82
N VAL A 69 -2.19 7.30 -4.23
CA VAL A 69 -1.11 8.20 -3.77
C VAL A 69 -1.34 9.63 -4.23
N ALA A 70 -1.91 9.83 -5.42
CA ALA A 70 -2.19 11.17 -5.95
C ALA A 70 -3.23 11.96 -5.13
N HIS A 71 -4.04 11.29 -4.32
CA HIS A 71 -5.02 11.92 -3.44
C HIS A 71 -4.48 12.27 -2.04
N LEU A 72 -3.22 11.93 -1.76
CA LEU A 72 -2.59 12.25 -0.48
C LEU A 72 -1.89 13.61 -0.55
N ASP A 73 -1.89 14.34 0.57
CA ASP A 73 -1.44 15.74 0.60
C ASP A 73 0.06 15.90 0.88
N HIS A 74 0.68 14.93 1.58
CA HIS A 74 2.07 15.07 2.07
C HIS A 74 3.08 14.20 1.32
N VAL A 75 2.73 13.67 0.16
CA VAL A 75 3.68 12.89 -0.65
C VAL A 75 4.75 13.80 -1.24
N ALA A 76 6.00 13.41 -1.12
CA ALA A 76 7.10 14.14 -1.70
C ALA A 76 6.97 14.21 -3.24
N PRO A 77 7.15 15.38 -3.86
CA PRO A 77 7.06 15.52 -5.31
C PRO A 77 8.06 14.62 -6.04
N GLY A 78 7.65 14.11 -7.20
CA GLY A 78 8.51 13.26 -8.02
C GLY A 78 8.64 11.81 -7.54
N THR A 79 7.89 11.43 -6.50
CA THR A 79 7.87 10.05 -6.01
C THR A 79 6.61 9.33 -6.46
N ALA A 80 6.71 8.03 -6.64
CA ALA A 80 5.59 7.20 -7.07
C ALA A 80 5.77 5.77 -6.54
N PRO A 81 4.68 4.98 -6.45
CA PRO A 81 4.80 3.55 -6.19
C PRO A 81 5.69 2.87 -7.22
N ILE A 82 6.41 1.84 -6.79
CA ILE A 82 7.33 1.08 -7.64
C ILE A 82 6.57 -0.08 -8.25
N GLU A 83 6.32 0.02 -9.56
CA GLU A 83 5.67 -1.06 -10.29
C GLU A 83 6.64 -2.21 -10.51
N VAL A 84 6.19 -3.44 -10.23
CA VAL A 84 6.95 -4.66 -10.48
C VAL A 84 6.16 -5.56 -11.43
N PRO A 85 6.83 -6.35 -12.31
CA PRO A 85 6.18 -7.14 -13.36
C PRO A 85 5.58 -8.44 -12.82
N TYR A 86 4.78 -8.35 -11.75
CA TYR A 86 4.15 -9.47 -11.08
C TYR A 86 2.72 -9.09 -10.70
N PRO A 87 1.82 -10.07 -10.51
CA PRO A 87 0.50 -9.79 -9.96
C PRO A 87 0.61 -9.20 -8.56
N ASN A 88 -0.23 -8.21 -8.25
CA ASN A 88 -0.21 -7.61 -6.92
C ASN A 88 -0.62 -8.60 -5.84
N ASN A 89 -0.10 -8.41 -4.66
CA ASN A 89 -0.46 -9.21 -3.50
C ASN A 89 -1.93 -8.98 -3.14
N ARG A 90 -2.64 -10.07 -2.88
CA ARG A 90 -4.06 -10.08 -2.48
C ARG A 90 -4.24 -10.91 -1.22
N VAL A 91 -5.16 -10.46 -0.39
CA VAL A 91 -5.64 -11.22 0.75
C VAL A 91 -7.13 -11.45 0.54
N VAL A 92 -7.53 -12.69 0.43
CA VAL A 92 -8.94 -13.08 0.35
C VAL A 92 -9.39 -13.52 1.73
N LEU A 93 -10.36 -12.81 2.28
CA LEU A 93 -10.89 -13.02 3.62
C LEU A 93 -12.28 -13.65 3.53
N TYR A 94 -12.48 -14.75 4.26
CA TYR A 94 -13.78 -15.39 4.41
C TYR A 94 -14.18 -15.38 5.89
N TYR A 95 -15.26 -14.66 6.22
CA TYR A 95 -15.82 -14.67 7.56
C TYR A 95 -16.77 -15.85 7.73
N GLN A 96 -16.56 -16.61 8.80
CA GLN A 96 -17.36 -17.78 9.14
C GLN A 96 -18.39 -17.44 10.22
N SER A 97 -19.38 -18.33 10.40
CA SER A 97 -20.52 -18.10 11.31
C SER A 97 -20.13 -18.02 12.79
N ASP A 98 -18.96 -18.50 13.17
CA ASP A 98 -18.45 -18.55 14.55
C ASP A 98 -17.41 -17.45 14.85
N GLU A 99 -17.46 -16.34 14.12
CA GLU A 99 -16.55 -15.19 14.21
C GLU A 99 -15.11 -15.47 13.76
N ARG A 100 -14.81 -16.68 13.32
CA ARG A 100 -13.53 -16.98 12.71
C ARG A 100 -13.46 -16.43 11.29
N ARG A 101 -12.24 -16.21 10.86
CA ARG A 101 -11.98 -15.86 9.47
C ARG A 101 -10.90 -16.75 8.90
N CYS A 102 -11.00 -17.00 7.62
CA CYS A 102 -9.97 -17.68 6.84
C CYS A 102 -9.32 -16.67 5.91
N GLU A 103 -8.01 -16.67 5.85
CA GLU A 103 -7.24 -15.79 4.97
C GLU A 103 -6.48 -16.61 3.93
N ILE A 104 -6.60 -16.22 2.67
CA ILE A 104 -5.84 -16.82 1.58
C ILE A 104 -4.98 -15.72 0.96
N LEU A 105 -3.67 -15.92 1.00
CA LEU A 105 -2.70 -14.99 0.43
C LEU A 105 -2.35 -15.43 -0.98
N SER A 106 -2.30 -14.48 -1.90
CA SER A 106 -1.88 -14.70 -3.29
C SER A 106 -1.10 -13.50 -3.80
N GLY A 107 -0.54 -13.64 -5.01
CA GLY A 107 0.23 -12.59 -5.65
C GLY A 107 1.71 -12.94 -5.73
N GLY A 108 2.47 -12.10 -6.40
CA GLY A 108 3.86 -12.39 -6.74
C GLY A 108 4.82 -11.23 -6.50
N VAL A 109 4.41 -10.19 -5.78
CA VAL A 109 5.30 -9.06 -5.51
C VAL A 109 6.47 -9.53 -4.62
N PRO A 110 7.73 -9.40 -5.10
CA PRO A 110 8.88 -9.84 -4.33
C PRO A 110 9.05 -9.03 -3.04
N LYS A 111 9.54 -9.69 -2.00
CA LYS A 111 9.90 -9.02 -0.75
C LYS A 111 11.03 -8.02 -0.96
N TRP A 112 11.11 -7.03 -0.08
CA TRP A 112 12.21 -6.10 -0.08
C TRP A 112 13.53 -6.78 0.33
N HIS A 113 14.60 -6.43 -0.39
CA HIS A 113 15.97 -6.80 -0.08
C HIS A 113 16.80 -5.56 0.17
N TRP A 114 17.79 -5.65 1.04
CA TRP A 114 18.64 -4.51 1.40
C TRP A 114 19.32 -3.86 0.19
N LEU A 115 19.83 -4.66 -0.74
CA LEU A 115 20.51 -4.14 -1.92
C LEU A 115 19.58 -3.34 -2.85
N GLY A 116 18.30 -3.70 -2.91
CA GLY A 116 17.30 -2.95 -3.67
C GLY A 116 16.77 -1.74 -2.91
N LEU A 117 16.75 -1.79 -1.59
CA LEU A 117 16.23 -0.72 -0.74
C LEU A 117 17.26 0.41 -0.54
N LYS A 118 18.52 0.06 -0.32
CA LYS A 118 19.58 1.00 0.06
C LYS A 118 19.66 2.26 -0.82
N PRO A 119 19.64 2.16 -2.17
CA PRO A 119 19.70 3.38 -3.00
C PRO A 119 18.48 4.29 -2.84
N LEU A 120 17.32 3.75 -2.47
CA LEU A 120 16.10 4.52 -2.29
C LEU A 120 16.07 5.31 -0.99
N LEU A 121 16.99 5.03 -0.06
CA LEU A 121 17.08 5.71 1.23
C LEU A 121 17.95 6.98 1.16
N ALA A 122 18.63 7.21 0.05
CA ALA A 122 19.58 8.30 -0.08
C ALA A 122 18.93 9.70 0.05
N ASP A 123 17.64 9.80 -0.27
CA ASP A 123 16.90 11.08 -0.22
C ASP A 123 16.15 11.31 1.09
N LEU A 124 16.37 10.46 2.08
CA LEU A 124 15.68 10.55 3.37
C LEU A 124 16.53 11.25 4.44
#